data_a05283bd378d0d76ec8a3625319151c4
#
_entry.id   a05283bd378d0d76ec8a3625319151c4
#
_cell.length_a   1.000
_cell.length_b   1.000
_cell.length_c   1.000
_cell.angle_alpha   90.00
_cell.angle_beta   90.00
_cell.angle_gamma   90.00
#
_symmetry.space_group_name_H-M   'P 1'
#
loop_
_entity.id
_entity.type
_entity.pdbx_description
1 polymer ?
#
loop_
_entity_poly.entity_id
_entity_poly.type
_entity_poly.pdbx_seq_one_letter_code
_entity_poly.pdbx_strand_id
1 'polypeptide(L)'
;MTDKRDLLILGGGLVGMTLALAAAKKGLSSHLVDRADPASLTADGFDGRASAISTASWRLFRHVGLEETLEPHGCDIAAIAVLDQMKRGRLDFRPEPHEGTLGRMFANRQLRLALHEAAAKEPLISWHAPVEVMSRDRSEFGVSATLGD
;
A
#
# COMPACT_ATOMS: atom_id res chain seq x y z
N MET A 1 -4.98 -26.02 12.85
CA MET A 1 -5.63 -26.19 11.51
C MET A 1 -4.83 -25.37 10.53
N THR A 2 -4.49 -25.94 9.36
CA THR A 2 -3.78 -25.18 8.32
C THR A 2 -4.85 -24.54 7.43
N ASP A 3 -4.96 -23.21 7.48
CA ASP A 3 -5.79 -22.45 6.53
C ASP A 3 -4.93 -22.16 5.29
N LYS A 4 -5.42 -22.51 4.11
CA LYS A 4 -4.68 -22.40 2.84
C LYS A 4 -5.28 -21.30 1.98
N ARG A 5 -4.41 -20.41 1.51
CA ARG A 5 -4.72 -19.33 0.57
C ARG A 5 -3.76 -19.39 -0.62
N ASP A 6 -4.08 -18.64 -1.65
CA ASP A 6 -3.21 -18.56 -2.85
C ASP A 6 -1.91 -17.80 -2.58
N LEU A 7 -1.93 -16.81 -1.69
CA LEU A 7 -0.80 -15.96 -1.38
C LEU A 7 -0.57 -15.84 0.13
N LEU A 8 0.72 -15.78 0.51
CA LEU A 8 1.16 -15.33 1.83
C LEU A 8 1.93 -14.02 1.66
N ILE A 9 1.39 -12.93 2.20
CA ILE A 9 1.94 -11.58 2.13
C ILE A 9 2.45 -11.20 3.53
N LEU A 10 3.75 -10.98 3.66
CA LEU A 10 4.39 -10.57 4.90
C LEU A 10 4.65 -9.06 4.89
N GLY A 11 3.94 -8.33 5.73
CA GLY A 11 3.93 -6.89 5.84
C GLY A 11 2.61 -6.28 5.36
N GLY A 12 1.79 -5.81 6.30
CA GLY A 12 0.51 -5.13 6.08
C GLY A 12 0.65 -3.61 5.91
N GLY A 13 1.80 -3.13 5.43
CA GLY A 13 1.98 -1.72 5.08
C GLY A 13 1.32 -1.36 3.75
N LEU A 14 1.58 -0.13 3.26
CA LEU A 14 0.97 0.40 2.02
C LEU A 14 1.11 -0.56 0.84
N VAL A 15 2.29 -1.17 0.66
CA VAL A 15 2.57 -2.06 -0.48
C VAL A 15 1.86 -3.40 -0.32
N GLY A 16 1.97 -4.05 0.85
CA GLY A 16 1.37 -5.36 1.08
C GLY A 16 -0.15 -5.34 1.01
N MET A 17 -0.79 -4.34 1.57
CA MET A 17 -2.25 -4.17 1.45
C MET A 17 -2.69 -3.89 0.01
N THR A 18 -1.95 -3.05 -0.71
CA THR A 18 -2.23 -2.80 -2.13
C THR A 18 -2.11 -4.09 -2.95
N LEU A 19 -1.09 -4.92 -2.67
CA LEU A 19 -0.92 -6.22 -3.32
C LEU A 19 -2.09 -7.16 -3.00
N ALA A 20 -2.48 -7.25 -1.72
CA ALA A 20 -3.59 -8.11 -1.30
C ALA A 20 -4.91 -7.72 -2.00
N LEU A 21 -5.24 -6.41 -2.04
CA LEU A 21 -6.42 -5.89 -2.73
C LEU A 21 -6.35 -6.15 -4.25
N ALA A 22 -5.19 -5.94 -4.87
CA ALA A 22 -5.01 -6.20 -6.30
C ALA A 22 -5.15 -7.69 -6.64
N ALA A 23 -4.65 -8.58 -5.77
CA ALA A 23 -4.82 -10.02 -5.89
C ALA A 23 -6.30 -10.42 -5.75
N ALA A 24 -7.01 -9.88 -4.75
CA ALA A 24 -8.42 -10.11 -4.55
C ALA A 24 -9.28 -9.70 -5.76
N LYS A 25 -8.95 -8.59 -6.43
CA LYS A 25 -9.59 -8.19 -7.71
C LYS A 25 -9.39 -9.21 -8.84
N LYS A 26 -8.40 -10.11 -8.72
CA LYS A 26 -8.17 -11.24 -9.64
C LYS A 26 -8.73 -12.56 -9.11
N GLY A 27 -9.47 -12.54 -8.01
CA GLY A 27 -10.05 -13.72 -7.38
C GLY A 27 -9.04 -14.55 -6.57
N LEU A 28 -7.85 -14.02 -6.27
CA LEU A 28 -6.83 -14.69 -5.47
C LEU A 28 -7.00 -14.35 -4.00
N SER A 29 -7.03 -15.37 -3.18
CA SER A 29 -7.09 -15.25 -1.72
C SER A 29 -5.71 -15.05 -1.11
N SER A 30 -5.63 -14.34 0.01
CA SER A 30 -4.36 -14.08 0.68
C SER A 30 -4.44 -14.16 2.20
N HIS A 31 -3.34 -14.63 2.82
CA HIS A 31 -2.99 -14.28 4.19
C HIS A 31 -2.13 -13.03 4.16
N LEU A 32 -2.55 -11.98 4.85
CA LEU A 32 -1.79 -10.74 5.05
C LEU A 32 -1.39 -10.68 6.52
N VAL A 33 -0.09 -10.70 6.78
CA VAL A 33 0.45 -10.77 8.15
C VAL A 33 1.27 -9.52 8.45
N ASP A 34 1.01 -8.86 9.58
CA ASP A 34 1.84 -7.76 10.07
C ASP A 34 1.99 -7.81 11.58
N ARG A 35 3.19 -7.47 12.06
CA ARG A 35 3.49 -7.36 13.50
C ARG A 35 2.99 -6.05 14.12
N ALA A 36 2.76 -5.02 13.32
CA ALA A 36 2.31 -3.74 13.81
C ALA A 36 0.81 -3.76 14.13
N ASP A 37 0.44 -3.13 15.23
CA ASP A 37 -0.97 -2.92 15.58
C ASP A 37 -1.60 -1.91 14.59
N PRO A 38 -2.65 -2.31 13.85
CA PRO A 38 -3.35 -1.43 12.93
C PRO A 38 -3.87 -0.15 13.58
N ALA A 39 -4.34 -0.23 14.84
CA ALA A 39 -4.83 0.92 15.57
C ALA A 39 -3.74 1.98 15.79
N SER A 40 -2.52 1.55 16.11
CA SER A 40 -1.39 2.45 16.28
C SER A 40 -0.97 3.15 14.99
N LEU A 41 -1.12 2.46 13.84
CA LEU A 41 -0.75 2.97 12.53
C LEU A 41 -1.76 3.97 11.94
N THR A 42 -2.99 3.96 12.46
CA THR A 42 -4.10 4.81 12.01
C THR A 42 -4.53 5.84 13.04
N ALA A 43 -3.85 5.89 14.20
CA ALA A 43 -4.11 6.85 15.27
C ALA A 43 -4.16 8.30 14.76
N ASP A 44 -4.89 9.14 15.49
CA ASP A 44 -5.06 10.53 15.11
C ASP A 44 -3.74 11.30 15.10
N GLY A 45 -3.67 12.27 14.19
CA GLY A 45 -2.53 13.14 14.02
C GLY A 45 -1.75 12.88 12.73
N PHE A 46 -0.88 13.82 12.40
CA PHE A 46 0.04 13.71 11.27
C PHE A 46 1.36 13.10 11.74
N ASP A 47 1.73 11.96 11.20
CA ASP A 47 2.97 11.23 11.55
C ASP A 47 4.24 11.82 10.91
N GLY A 48 4.15 13.00 10.32
CA GLY A 48 5.28 13.70 9.69
C GLY A 48 5.63 13.17 8.30
N ARG A 49 4.91 12.17 7.78
CA ARG A 49 5.23 11.52 6.51
C ARG A 49 4.13 11.68 5.47
N ALA A 50 4.57 11.96 4.24
CA ALA A 50 3.72 11.94 3.06
C ALA A 50 4.38 11.10 1.97
N SER A 51 3.57 10.47 1.12
CA SER A 51 4.02 9.68 -0.01
C SER A 51 3.54 10.28 -1.31
N ALA A 52 4.47 10.39 -2.26
CA ALA A 52 4.15 10.71 -3.65
C ALA A 52 3.69 9.42 -4.36
N ILE A 53 2.47 9.42 -4.79
CA ILE A 53 1.86 8.33 -5.56
C ILE A 53 1.91 8.72 -7.03
N SER A 54 2.74 8.03 -7.80
CA SER A 54 2.86 8.27 -9.24
C SER A 54 1.53 8.04 -9.97
N THR A 55 1.37 8.61 -11.15
CA THR A 55 0.17 8.40 -11.99
C THR A 55 -0.10 6.91 -12.24
N ALA A 56 0.94 6.10 -12.42
CA ALA A 56 0.78 4.65 -12.58
C ALA A 56 0.24 3.97 -11.32
N SER A 57 0.79 4.31 -10.14
CA SER A 57 0.30 3.79 -8.86
C SER A 57 -1.10 4.30 -8.53
N TRP A 58 -1.44 5.53 -8.92
CA TRP A 58 -2.79 6.06 -8.78
C TRP A 58 -3.81 5.28 -9.62
N ARG A 59 -3.47 4.90 -10.85
CA ARG A 59 -4.31 4.00 -11.66
C ARG A 59 -4.56 2.65 -10.98
N LEU A 60 -3.55 2.09 -10.28
CA LEU A 60 -3.73 0.87 -9.50
C LEU A 60 -4.70 1.11 -8.33
N PHE A 61 -4.57 2.21 -7.58
CA PHE A 61 -5.49 2.55 -6.50
C PHE A 61 -6.93 2.71 -6.99
N ARG A 62 -7.14 3.34 -8.13
CA ARG A 62 -8.45 3.39 -8.79
C ARG A 62 -8.98 1.99 -9.11
N HIS A 63 -8.14 1.14 -9.68
CA HIS A 63 -8.52 -0.22 -10.06
C HIS A 63 -8.93 -1.07 -8.84
N VAL A 64 -8.30 -0.88 -7.69
CA VAL A 64 -8.67 -1.60 -6.46
C VAL A 64 -9.80 -0.91 -5.67
N GLY A 65 -10.35 0.19 -6.16
CA GLY A 65 -11.53 0.85 -5.60
C GLY A 65 -11.24 1.87 -4.49
N LEU A 66 -10.03 2.44 -4.46
CA LEU A 66 -9.63 3.43 -3.44
C LEU A 66 -9.80 4.89 -3.88
N GLU A 67 -10.23 5.14 -5.13
CA GLU A 67 -10.32 6.50 -5.70
C GLU A 67 -11.22 7.42 -4.87
N GLU A 68 -12.46 7.03 -4.65
CA GLU A 68 -13.45 7.87 -3.95
C GLU A 68 -13.00 8.23 -2.52
N THR A 69 -12.35 7.28 -1.83
CA THR A 69 -11.86 7.49 -0.46
C THR A 69 -10.63 8.40 -0.43
N LEU A 70 -9.73 8.27 -1.40
CA LEU A 70 -8.44 8.97 -1.40
C LEU A 70 -8.48 10.32 -2.12
N GLU A 71 -9.30 10.48 -3.14
CA GLU A 71 -9.30 11.68 -3.98
C GLU A 71 -9.43 13.00 -3.21
N PRO A 72 -10.30 13.11 -2.17
CA PRO A 72 -10.45 14.35 -1.39
C PRO A 72 -9.21 14.72 -0.56
N HIS A 73 -8.28 13.77 -0.36
CA HIS A 73 -7.10 13.91 0.50
C HIS A 73 -5.79 14.08 -0.29
N GLY A 74 -5.86 14.02 -1.61
CA GLY A 74 -4.70 14.12 -2.50
C GLY A 74 -4.38 15.54 -2.91
N CYS A 75 -3.08 15.84 -3.05
CA CYS A 75 -2.60 17.07 -3.66
C CYS A 75 -1.82 16.73 -4.93
N ASP A 76 -2.18 17.33 -6.05
CA ASP A 76 -1.56 17.07 -7.35
C ASP A 76 -0.10 17.53 -7.40
N ILE A 77 0.76 16.70 -7.97
CA ILE A 77 2.16 17.01 -8.24
C ILE A 77 2.26 17.61 -9.64
N ALA A 78 2.23 18.93 -9.71
CA ALA A 78 2.27 19.66 -10.98
C ALA A 78 3.68 19.74 -11.59
N ALA A 79 4.72 19.65 -10.78
CA ALA A 79 6.12 19.66 -11.24
C ALA A 79 7.05 19.03 -10.20
N ILE A 80 8.17 18.47 -10.66
CA ILE A 80 9.26 18.00 -9.82
C ILE A 80 10.54 18.70 -10.26
N ALA A 81 11.22 19.38 -9.34
CA ALA A 81 12.53 19.97 -9.57
C ALA A 81 13.59 19.17 -8.81
N VAL A 82 14.56 18.65 -9.53
CA VAL A 82 15.74 17.97 -8.94
C VAL A 82 16.93 18.91 -9.03
N LEU A 83 17.55 19.17 -7.89
CA LEU A 83 18.70 20.06 -7.75
C LEU A 83 19.89 19.27 -7.22
N ASP A 84 21.05 19.44 -7.86
CA ASP A 84 22.31 18.94 -7.33
C ASP A 84 23.02 20.10 -6.60
N GLN A 85 23.13 20.00 -5.29
CA GLN A 85 23.79 21.02 -4.46
C GLN A 85 25.30 21.18 -4.78
N MET A 86 25.90 20.12 -5.33
CA MET A 86 27.34 20.10 -5.68
C MET A 86 27.64 20.67 -7.07
N LYS A 87 26.63 20.69 -7.93
CA LYS A 87 26.75 21.21 -9.31
C LYS A 87 25.57 22.14 -9.58
N ARG A 88 25.80 23.21 -10.34
CA ARG A 88 24.76 24.17 -10.73
C ARG A 88 23.80 23.56 -11.79
N GLY A 89 23.34 22.30 -11.55
CA GLY A 89 22.41 21.60 -12.40
C GLY A 89 21.00 21.63 -11.79
N ARG A 90 20.02 21.88 -12.62
CA ARG A 90 18.60 21.75 -12.30
C ARG A 90 17.93 20.92 -13.39
N LEU A 91 17.15 19.93 -12.97
CA LEU A 91 16.32 19.13 -13.85
C LEU A 91 14.86 19.30 -13.43
N ASP A 92 14.03 19.78 -14.33
CA ASP A 92 12.61 19.98 -14.11
C ASP A 92 11.82 18.92 -14.88
N PHE A 93 10.90 18.26 -14.17
CA PHE A 93 9.91 17.37 -14.76
C PHE A 93 8.53 18.05 -14.69
N ARG A 94 7.82 18.04 -15.79
CA ARG A 94 6.43 18.49 -15.89
C ARG A 94 5.63 17.44 -16.65
N PRO A 95 4.35 17.28 -16.35
CA PRO A 95 3.52 16.38 -17.13
C PRO A 95 3.36 16.91 -18.56
N GLU A 96 3.22 16.01 -19.50
CA GLU A 96 2.78 16.40 -20.86
C GLU A 96 1.37 17.01 -20.79
N PRO A 97 1.00 17.91 -21.73
CA PRO A 97 -0.27 18.63 -21.69
C PRO A 97 -1.52 17.74 -21.54
N HIS A 98 -1.44 16.48 -21.98
CA HIS A 98 -2.55 15.50 -21.92
C HIS A 98 -2.51 14.58 -20.69
N GLU A 99 -1.44 14.63 -19.87
CA GLU A 99 -1.28 13.75 -18.69
C GLU A 99 -1.85 14.36 -17.41
N GLY A 100 -2.03 15.67 -17.36
CA GLY A 100 -2.60 16.41 -16.25
C GLY A 100 -1.64 16.58 -15.06
N THR A 101 -1.15 15.51 -14.46
CA THR A 101 -0.30 15.56 -13.26
C THR A 101 0.74 14.42 -13.26
N LEU A 102 1.89 14.66 -12.62
CA LEU A 102 2.94 13.63 -12.45
C LEU A 102 2.55 12.58 -11.40
N GLY A 103 1.58 12.87 -10.57
CA GLY A 103 1.10 12.03 -9.50
C GLY A 103 0.39 12.86 -8.43
N ARG A 104 0.15 12.25 -7.29
CA ARG A 104 -0.51 12.88 -6.15
C ARG A 104 0.24 12.65 -4.85
N MET A 105 0.28 13.66 -3.99
CA MET A 105 0.86 13.58 -2.66
C MET A 105 -0.22 13.30 -1.64
N PHE A 106 0.00 12.33 -0.76
CA PHE A 106 -0.91 11.99 0.32
C PHE A 106 -0.18 11.91 1.66
N ALA A 107 -0.82 12.34 2.73
CA ALA A 107 -0.37 11.96 4.07
C ALA A 107 -0.46 10.42 4.22
N ASN A 108 0.60 9.79 4.77
CA ASN A 108 0.64 8.33 4.91
C ASN A 108 -0.50 7.78 5.74
N ARG A 109 -0.99 8.54 6.73
CA ARG A 109 -2.16 8.18 7.53
C ARG A 109 -3.40 7.97 6.65
N GLN A 110 -3.66 8.86 5.69
CA GLN A 110 -4.83 8.75 4.81
C GLN A 110 -4.74 7.50 3.93
N LEU A 111 -3.54 7.23 3.39
CA LEU A 111 -3.31 6.00 2.62
C LEU A 111 -3.56 4.74 3.47
N ARG A 112 -3.09 4.72 4.72
CA ARG A 112 -3.30 3.58 5.63
C ARG A 112 -4.77 3.39 5.95
N LEU A 113 -5.48 4.46 6.32
CA LEU A 113 -6.92 4.38 6.63
C LEU A 113 -7.71 3.79 5.48
N ALA A 114 -7.51 4.31 4.26
CA ALA A 114 -8.21 3.83 3.07
C ALA A 114 -7.90 2.35 2.77
N LEU A 115 -6.63 1.97 2.84
CA LEU A 115 -6.18 0.59 2.60
C LEU A 115 -6.70 -0.38 3.67
N HIS A 116 -6.64 0.00 4.96
CA HIS A 116 -7.14 -0.80 6.08
C HIS A 116 -8.65 -1.04 5.94
N GLU A 117 -9.41 0.02 5.67
CA GLU A 117 -10.85 -0.07 5.50
C GLU A 117 -11.22 -0.99 4.32
N ALA A 118 -10.53 -0.86 3.19
CA ALA A 118 -10.76 -1.70 2.04
C ALA A 118 -10.39 -3.16 2.30
N ALA A 119 -9.22 -3.41 2.92
CA ALA A 119 -8.77 -4.77 3.24
C ALA A 119 -9.68 -5.47 4.26
N ALA A 120 -10.20 -4.74 5.25
CA ALA A 120 -11.14 -5.28 6.24
C ALA A 120 -12.49 -5.70 5.66
N LYS A 121 -12.90 -5.10 4.54
CA LYS A 121 -14.14 -5.43 3.83
C LYS A 121 -13.98 -6.53 2.78
N GLU A 122 -12.73 -6.91 2.45
CA GLU A 122 -12.45 -7.86 1.37
C GLU A 122 -12.40 -9.30 1.89
N PRO A 123 -13.37 -10.18 1.56
CA PRO A 123 -13.45 -11.53 2.11
C PRO A 123 -12.31 -12.46 1.64
N LEU A 124 -11.62 -12.13 0.56
CA LEU A 124 -10.47 -12.89 0.08
C LEU A 124 -9.19 -12.58 0.85
N ILE A 125 -9.19 -11.60 1.74
CA ILE A 125 -8.04 -11.24 2.57
C ILE A 125 -8.26 -11.72 4.00
N SER A 126 -7.46 -12.69 4.45
CA SER A 126 -7.35 -13.05 5.86
C SER A 126 -6.23 -12.21 6.49
N TRP A 127 -6.61 -11.17 7.22
CA TRP A 127 -5.66 -10.25 7.83
C TRP A 127 -5.33 -10.63 9.27
N HIS A 128 -4.03 -10.84 9.54
CA HIS A 128 -3.46 -11.22 10.82
C HIS A 128 -2.56 -10.08 11.31
N ALA A 129 -3.05 -9.26 12.23
CA ALA A 129 -2.29 -8.19 12.88
C ALA A 129 -2.96 -7.81 14.22
N PRO A 130 -2.19 -7.50 15.25
CA PRO A 130 -0.74 -7.61 15.34
C PRO A 130 -0.29 -9.05 15.56
N VAL A 131 0.52 -9.61 14.68
CA VAL A 131 1.01 -10.99 14.79
C VAL A 131 2.43 -11.10 14.26
N GLU A 132 3.31 -11.78 14.99
CA GLU A 132 4.69 -12.03 14.57
C GLU A 132 4.82 -13.36 13.82
N VAL A 133 5.63 -13.38 12.76
CA VAL A 133 5.99 -14.61 12.06
C VAL A 133 7.16 -15.27 12.78
N MET A 134 6.89 -16.39 13.47
CA MET A 134 7.87 -17.13 14.23
C MET A 134 8.80 -17.96 13.35
N SER A 135 8.25 -18.56 12.32
CA SER A 135 9.02 -19.34 11.35
C SER A 135 8.34 -19.32 9.98
N ARG A 136 9.13 -19.59 8.96
CA ARG A 136 8.65 -19.76 7.59
C ARG A 136 9.42 -20.88 6.92
N ASP A 137 8.73 -21.67 6.13
CA ASP A 137 9.31 -22.70 5.29
C ASP A 137 8.82 -22.52 3.85
N ARG A 138 9.72 -22.79 2.90
CA ARG A 138 9.46 -22.68 1.47
C ARG A 138 9.89 -23.96 0.76
N SER A 139 8.95 -24.56 0.05
CA SER A 139 9.17 -25.75 -0.75
C SER A 139 8.73 -25.51 -2.21
N GLU A 140 8.91 -26.50 -3.05
CA GLU A 140 8.35 -26.51 -4.42
C GLU A 140 6.80 -26.53 -4.44
N PHE A 141 6.17 -26.96 -3.33
CA PHE A 141 4.72 -27.05 -3.21
C PHE A 141 4.06 -25.81 -2.61
N GLY A 142 4.84 -24.86 -2.12
CA GLY A 142 4.32 -23.64 -1.52
C GLY A 142 5.16 -23.08 -0.39
N VAL A 143 4.55 -22.14 0.33
CA VAL A 143 5.14 -21.50 1.51
C VAL A 143 4.22 -21.69 2.70
N SER A 144 4.80 -21.99 3.87
CA SER A 144 4.09 -21.98 5.15
C SER A 144 4.74 -20.98 6.12
N ALA A 145 3.93 -20.41 7.00
CA ALA A 145 4.40 -19.60 8.11
C ALA A 145 3.70 -20.03 9.40
N THR A 146 4.47 -20.06 10.49
CA THR A 146 3.94 -20.20 11.84
C THR A 146 3.82 -18.82 12.45
N LEU A 147 2.63 -18.49 12.90
CA LEU A 147 2.32 -17.21 13.53
C LEU A 147 2.41 -17.36 15.05
N GLY A 148 2.96 -16.34 15.71
CA GLY A 148 2.93 -16.22 17.16
C GLY A 148 1.52 -15.82 17.64
N ASP A 149 1.29 -15.99 18.94
CA ASP A 149 0.07 -15.55 19.63
C ASP A 149 0.08 -14.02 19.84
#